data_2bb17cdd3cfebf7887df3a9a11d1bf2d
#
_entry.id   2bb17cdd3cfebf7887df3a9a11d1bf2d
#
_cell.length_a   1.000
_cell.length_b   1.000
_cell.length_c   1.000
_cell.angle_alpha   90.00
_cell.angle_beta   90.00
_cell.angle_gamma   90.00
#
_symmetry.space_group_name_H-M   'P 1'
#
loop_
_entity.id
_entity.type
_entity.pdbx_description
1 polymer ?
#
loop_
_entity_poly.entity_id
_entity_poly.type
_entity_poly.pdbx_seq_one_letter_code
_entity_poly.pdbx_strand_id
1 'polypeptide(L)'
;MAGKSTILVILTGGTIDGYVFPGARPRNKQSHVKNFLKRLKLHEKFQFVAACAKDSRELTDKDRMKIASLIRKSPSDRILVTHGTHTMATTGRYLEKQLGKTGKTVVLTGSLVPFSEPFSDAEFNLGYALRAIQLLNSGVYICMSGKVFKPRKAYKDGKKRIFDELRFL
;
A
#
# COMPACT_ATOMS: atom_id res chain seq x y z
N MET A 1 -26.41 15.06 -0.90
CA MET A 1 -24.98 15.36 -1.13
C MET A 1 -24.17 14.16 -0.64
N ALA A 2 -23.51 13.41 -1.54
CA ALA A 2 -22.65 12.31 -1.13
C ALA A 2 -21.48 12.89 -0.31
N GLY A 3 -21.39 12.54 0.96
CA GLY A 3 -20.32 12.97 1.84
C GLY A 3 -18.97 12.64 1.20
N LYS A 4 -17.99 13.59 1.26
CA LYS A 4 -16.64 13.36 0.74
C LYS A 4 -16.10 12.06 1.32
N SER A 5 -15.88 11.06 0.47
CA SER A 5 -15.37 9.77 0.93
C SER A 5 -13.96 9.97 1.50
N THR A 6 -13.74 9.50 2.71
CA THR A 6 -12.43 9.56 3.36
C THR A 6 -11.67 8.27 3.05
N ILE A 7 -10.43 8.38 2.61
CA ILE A 7 -9.51 7.26 2.44
C ILE A 7 -8.58 7.21 3.65
N LEU A 8 -8.55 6.08 4.35
CA LEU A 8 -7.53 5.84 5.37
C LEU A 8 -6.24 5.38 4.68
N VAL A 9 -5.16 6.11 4.90
CA VAL A 9 -3.81 5.76 4.40
C VAL A 9 -3.00 5.21 5.57
N ILE A 10 -2.66 3.92 5.49
CA ILE A 10 -1.83 3.22 6.47
C ILE A 10 -0.40 3.17 5.94
N LEU A 11 0.52 3.81 6.65
CA LEU A 11 1.92 3.89 6.29
C LEU A 11 2.70 2.77 6.99
N THR A 12 3.51 2.02 6.24
CA THR A 12 4.35 0.95 6.81
C THR A 12 5.86 1.14 6.55
N GLY A 13 6.24 2.20 5.85
CA GLY A 13 7.60 2.40 5.33
C GLY A 13 7.77 1.79 3.94
N GLY A 14 8.78 0.95 3.77
CA GLY A 14 9.16 0.38 2.48
C GLY A 14 9.92 1.37 1.59
N THR A 15 10.31 0.93 0.41
CA THR A 15 11.10 1.71 -0.55
C THR A 15 10.46 3.06 -0.86
N ILE A 16 9.14 3.12 -0.96
CA ILE A 16 8.41 4.36 -1.26
C ILE A 16 8.69 5.49 -0.26
N ASP A 17 8.96 5.17 1.00
CA ASP A 17 9.32 6.12 2.05
C ASP A 17 10.81 6.04 2.44
N GLY A 18 11.66 5.45 1.57
CA GLY A 18 13.12 5.41 1.73
C GLY A 18 13.67 4.26 2.58
N TYR A 19 12.84 3.30 3.00
CA TYR A 19 13.28 2.08 3.69
C TYR A 19 13.65 1.02 2.65
N VAL A 20 14.86 1.09 2.11
CA VAL A 20 15.29 0.35 0.91
C VAL A 20 15.98 -0.98 1.22
N PHE A 21 16.42 -1.19 2.46
CA PHE A 21 17.02 -2.44 2.96
C PHE A 21 16.75 -2.60 4.46
N PRO A 22 16.86 -3.82 5.02
CA PRO A 22 16.74 -4.04 6.45
C PRO A 22 17.72 -3.17 7.25
N GLY A 23 17.21 -2.50 8.29
CA GLY A 23 17.98 -1.54 9.07
C GLY A 23 18.09 -0.14 8.47
N ALA A 24 17.57 0.10 7.25
CA ALA A 24 17.58 1.44 6.67
C ALA A 24 16.86 2.45 7.58
N ARG A 25 17.43 3.65 7.66
CA ARG A 25 16.87 4.78 8.42
C ARG A 25 16.90 6.02 7.51
N PRO A 26 15.78 6.35 6.86
CA PRO A 26 15.68 7.54 6.04
C PRO A 26 16.04 8.79 6.83
N ARG A 27 16.78 9.72 6.23
CA ARG A 27 17.13 11.02 6.85
C ARG A 27 15.88 11.81 7.20
N ASN A 28 14.90 11.80 6.31
CA ASN A 28 13.60 12.41 6.57
C ASN A 28 12.66 11.38 7.22
N LYS A 29 12.29 11.63 8.47
CA LYS A 29 11.33 10.79 9.20
C LYS A 29 9.87 11.01 8.77
N GLN A 30 9.60 12.03 7.96
CA GLN A 30 8.26 12.30 7.44
C GLN A 30 8.02 11.46 6.19
N SER A 31 6.84 10.85 6.10
CA SER A 31 6.46 10.09 4.93
C SER A 31 6.33 10.99 3.69
N HIS A 32 7.05 10.65 2.64
CA HIS A 32 6.94 11.30 1.32
C HIS A 32 5.52 11.17 0.77
N VAL A 33 4.89 10.00 0.93
CA VAL A 33 3.51 9.73 0.53
C VAL A 33 2.53 10.68 1.20
N LYS A 34 2.65 10.86 2.53
CA LYS A 34 1.80 11.78 3.29
C LYS A 34 1.94 13.21 2.79
N ASN A 35 3.18 13.66 2.59
CA ASN A 35 3.45 15.02 2.12
C ASN A 35 2.94 15.23 0.70
N PHE A 36 3.11 14.26 -0.19
CA PHE A 36 2.62 14.30 -1.56
C PHE A 36 1.10 14.41 -1.59
N LEU A 37 0.37 13.48 -0.97
CA LEU A 37 -1.09 13.46 -0.98
C LEU A 37 -1.71 14.71 -0.35
N LYS A 38 -1.07 15.29 0.67
CA LYS A 38 -1.54 16.56 1.27
C LYS A 38 -1.41 17.77 0.34
N ARG A 39 -0.46 17.79 -0.57
CA ARG A 39 -0.23 18.89 -1.52
C ARG A 39 -1.17 18.83 -2.73
N LEU A 40 -1.69 17.65 -3.04
CA LEU A 40 -2.60 17.47 -4.16
C LEU A 40 -3.98 18.04 -3.81
N LYS A 41 -4.59 18.75 -4.79
CA LYS A 41 -5.98 19.22 -4.70
C LYS A 41 -6.92 18.12 -5.21
N LEU A 42 -7.24 17.16 -4.33
CA LEU A 42 -8.12 16.05 -4.65
C LEU A 42 -9.50 16.22 -4.00
N HIS A 43 -10.49 15.55 -4.57
CA HIS A 43 -11.84 15.54 -4.02
C HIS A 43 -11.95 14.70 -2.74
N GLU A 44 -11.10 13.67 -2.61
CA GLU A 44 -11.04 12.79 -1.45
C GLU A 44 -10.38 13.47 -0.26
N LYS A 45 -10.84 13.10 0.92
CA LYS A 45 -10.14 13.40 2.18
C LYS A 45 -9.25 12.22 2.56
N PHE A 46 -8.10 12.53 3.18
CA PHE A 46 -7.16 11.52 3.64
C PHE A 46 -6.99 11.58 5.15
N GLN A 47 -7.07 10.41 5.78
CA GLN A 47 -6.59 10.20 7.14
C GLN A 47 -5.33 9.36 7.09
N PHE A 48 -4.32 9.71 7.90
CA PHE A 48 -3.03 9.02 7.89
C PHE A 48 -2.76 8.39 9.24
N VAL A 49 -2.32 7.14 9.23
CA VAL A 49 -1.86 6.43 10.42
C VAL A 49 -0.60 5.62 10.08
N ALA A 50 0.39 5.64 10.94
CA ALA A 50 1.58 4.81 10.81
C ALA A 50 1.38 3.49 11.57
N ALA A 51 1.45 2.38 10.86
CA ALA A 51 1.48 1.06 11.48
C ALA A 51 2.90 0.71 11.92
N CYS A 52 3.88 0.93 11.06
CA CYS A 52 5.31 0.79 11.31
C CYS A 52 6.09 1.69 10.34
N ALA A 53 7.43 1.66 10.41
CA ALA A 53 8.31 2.43 9.54
C ALA A 53 9.61 1.64 9.35
N LYS A 54 9.60 0.68 8.40
CA LYS A 54 10.73 -0.25 8.18
C LYS A 54 10.70 -0.85 6.77
N ASP A 55 11.77 -1.51 6.37
CA ASP A 55 11.78 -2.35 5.17
C ASP A 55 10.79 -3.53 5.34
N SER A 56 10.14 -3.92 4.25
CA SER A 56 9.11 -4.97 4.32
C SER A 56 9.65 -6.35 4.70
N ARG A 57 10.95 -6.60 4.53
CA ARG A 57 11.60 -7.83 5.00
C ARG A 57 11.69 -7.92 6.52
N GLU A 58 11.61 -6.79 7.21
CA GLU A 58 11.57 -6.69 8.67
C GLU A 58 10.15 -6.74 9.25
N LEU A 59 9.11 -6.77 8.40
CA LEU A 59 7.72 -6.86 8.89
C LEU A 59 7.44 -8.23 9.48
N THR A 60 7.00 -8.21 10.72
CA THR A 60 6.57 -9.39 11.48
C THR A 60 5.05 -9.60 11.37
N ASP A 61 4.56 -10.74 11.84
CA ASP A 61 3.12 -10.97 11.94
C ASP A 61 2.44 -10.05 12.94
N LYS A 62 3.16 -9.55 13.97
CA LYS A 62 2.65 -8.50 14.87
C LYS A 62 2.37 -7.20 14.12
N ASP A 63 3.24 -6.82 13.17
CA ASP A 63 3.01 -5.64 12.31
C ASP A 63 1.79 -5.86 11.41
N ARG A 64 1.65 -7.04 10.82
CA ARG A 64 0.49 -7.40 9.98
C ARG A 64 -0.81 -7.43 10.77
N MET A 65 -0.78 -7.94 12.01
CA MET A 65 -1.92 -7.87 12.93
C MET A 65 -2.32 -6.43 13.24
N LYS A 66 -1.34 -5.55 13.48
CA LYS A 66 -1.58 -4.13 13.70
C LYS A 66 -2.24 -3.47 12.49
N ILE A 67 -1.77 -3.75 11.26
CA ILE A 67 -2.38 -3.27 10.02
C ILE A 67 -3.84 -3.75 9.93
N ALA A 68 -4.09 -5.04 10.13
CA ALA A 68 -5.44 -5.60 10.10
C ALA A 68 -6.38 -4.96 11.15
N SER A 69 -5.87 -4.71 12.36
CA SER A 69 -6.61 -4.03 13.43
C SER A 69 -6.98 -2.59 13.04
N LEU A 70 -6.04 -1.82 12.46
CA LEU A 70 -6.30 -0.47 11.99
C LEU A 70 -7.38 -0.45 10.89
N ILE A 71 -7.34 -1.42 9.97
CA ILE A 71 -8.36 -1.57 8.92
C ILE A 71 -9.73 -1.84 9.54
N ARG A 72 -9.84 -2.81 10.45
CA ARG A 72 -11.12 -3.16 11.09
C ARG A 72 -11.74 -1.99 11.84
N LYS A 73 -10.92 -1.25 12.59
CA LYS A 73 -11.36 -0.13 13.44
C LYS A 73 -11.69 1.14 12.64
N SER A 74 -11.26 1.23 11.40
CA SER A 74 -11.53 2.41 10.58
C SER A 74 -13.02 2.53 10.24
N PRO A 75 -13.62 3.72 10.36
CA PRO A 75 -14.95 3.98 9.81
C PRO A 75 -14.95 4.07 8.28
N SER A 76 -13.77 4.23 7.65
CA SER A 76 -13.65 4.29 6.20
C SER A 76 -13.73 2.90 5.57
N ASP A 77 -14.43 2.80 4.45
CA ASP A 77 -14.52 1.59 3.62
C ASP A 77 -13.38 1.51 2.60
N ARG A 78 -12.61 2.59 2.44
CA ARG A 78 -11.52 2.73 1.47
C ARG A 78 -10.21 2.87 2.19
N ILE A 79 -9.34 1.88 2.03
CA ILE A 79 -8.07 1.79 2.75
C ILE A 79 -6.92 1.65 1.76
N LEU A 80 -5.99 2.58 1.80
CA LEU A 80 -4.72 2.52 1.09
C LEU A 80 -3.62 2.12 2.07
N VAL A 81 -2.84 1.10 1.73
CA VAL A 81 -1.69 0.66 2.54
C VAL A 81 -0.42 0.85 1.70
N THR A 82 0.47 1.75 2.11
CA THR A 82 1.80 1.81 1.50
C THR A 82 2.69 0.74 2.10
N HIS A 83 3.46 0.04 1.26
CA HIS A 83 4.19 -1.16 1.68
C HIS A 83 5.44 -1.38 0.85
N GLY A 84 6.48 -1.93 1.46
CA GLY A 84 7.66 -2.36 0.71
C GLY A 84 7.38 -3.58 -0.16
N THR A 85 8.00 -3.62 -1.32
CA THR A 85 7.64 -4.55 -2.40
C THR A 85 8.00 -6.02 -2.14
N HIS A 86 8.98 -6.33 -1.25
CA HIS A 86 9.44 -7.70 -1.05
C HIS A 86 8.39 -8.61 -0.41
N THR A 87 7.65 -8.13 0.58
CA THR A 87 6.64 -8.94 1.28
C THR A 87 5.22 -8.41 1.11
N MET A 88 4.99 -7.54 0.12
CA MET A 88 3.67 -6.97 -0.15
C MET A 88 2.61 -8.05 -0.42
N ALA A 89 2.93 -9.04 -1.27
CA ALA A 89 2.02 -10.15 -1.55
C ALA A 89 1.73 -11.00 -0.29
N THR A 90 2.74 -11.23 0.55
CA THR A 90 2.57 -11.95 1.83
C THR A 90 1.65 -11.19 2.77
N THR A 91 1.85 -9.88 2.93
CA THR A 91 0.96 -9.04 3.73
C THR A 91 -0.44 -8.98 3.14
N GLY A 92 -0.57 -8.89 1.81
CA GLY A 92 -1.87 -8.92 1.14
C GLY A 92 -2.65 -10.22 1.41
N ARG A 93 -2.00 -11.39 1.29
CA ARG A 93 -2.61 -12.70 1.63
C ARG A 93 -3.01 -12.78 3.10
N TYR A 94 -2.16 -12.28 3.99
CA TYR A 94 -2.47 -12.22 5.41
C TYR A 94 -3.73 -11.39 5.67
N LEU A 95 -3.80 -10.19 5.10
CA LEU A 95 -4.97 -9.31 5.24
C LEU A 95 -6.23 -9.92 4.64
N GLU A 96 -6.14 -10.54 3.45
CA GLU A 96 -7.27 -11.24 2.83
C GLU A 96 -7.85 -12.31 3.76
N LYS A 97 -6.97 -13.12 4.40
CA LYS A 97 -7.38 -14.14 5.37
C LYS A 97 -8.00 -13.54 6.64
N GLN A 98 -7.36 -12.51 7.19
CA GLN A 98 -7.76 -11.92 8.48
C GLN A 98 -9.01 -11.06 8.39
N LEU A 99 -9.22 -10.40 7.27
CA LEU A 99 -10.35 -9.47 7.10
C LEU A 99 -11.62 -10.19 6.60
N GLY A 100 -11.49 -11.28 5.85
CA GLY A 100 -12.65 -11.98 5.30
C GLY A 100 -13.57 -11.05 4.50
N LYS A 101 -14.87 -11.16 4.71
CA LYS A 101 -15.89 -10.30 4.06
C LYS A 101 -16.15 -9.03 4.89
N THR A 102 -15.20 -8.10 4.93
CA THR A 102 -15.30 -6.88 5.75
C THR A 102 -16.14 -5.76 5.14
N GLY A 103 -16.56 -5.87 3.89
CA GLY A 103 -17.18 -4.75 3.16
C GLY A 103 -16.21 -3.64 2.75
N LYS A 104 -14.93 -3.73 3.10
CA LYS A 104 -13.92 -2.69 2.81
C LYS A 104 -13.10 -3.02 1.57
N THR A 105 -12.71 -1.97 0.84
CA THR A 105 -11.75 -2.06 -0.26
C THR A 105 -10.36 -1.67 0.26
N VAL A 106 -9.45 -2.63 0.29
CA VAL A 106 -8.07 -2.46 0.76
C VAL A 106 -7.12 -2.61 -0.41
N VAL A 107 -6.36 -1.57 -0.70
CA VAL A 107 -5.36 -1.56 -1.78
C VAL A 107 -3.97 -1.38 -1.18
N LEU A 108 -3.08 -2.34 -1.44
CA LEU A 108 -1.66 -2.20 -1.14
C LEU A 108 -0.93 -1.63 -2.35
N THR A 109 -0.03 -0.69 -2.12
CA THR A 109 0.84 -0.11 -3.15
C THR A 109 2.20 0.25 -2.57
N GLY A 110 3.14 0.59 -3.42
CA GLY A 110 4.49 0.97 -3.04
C GLY A 110 5.27 1.48 -4.25
N SER A 111 6.59 1.44 -4.17
CA SER A 111 7.44 1.74 -5.32
C SER A 111 8.68 0.84 -5.36
N LEU A 112 9.26 0.71 -6.53
CA LEU A 112 10.55 0.04 -6.74
C LEU A 112 11.72 1.00 -6.57
N VAL A 113 11.46 2.30 -6.82
CA VAL A 113 12.41 3.40 -6.62
C VAL A 113 11.89 4.31 -5.51
N PRO A 114 12.73 4.76 -4.56
CA PRO A 114 12.30 5.67 -3.51
C PRO A 114 11.60 6.91 -4.08
N PHE A 115 10.60 7.41 -3.36
CA PHE A 115 9.86 8.60 -3.80
C PHE A 115 10.75 9.83 -4.00
N SER A 116 11.82 9.94 -3.22
CA SER A 116 12.78 11.05 -3.28
C SER A 116 13.74 10.99 -4.47
N GLU A 117 13.77 9.87 -5.18
CA GLU A 117 14.72 9.67 -6.28
C GLU A 117 14.11 10.06 -7.63
N PRO A 118 14.93 10.55 -8.58
CA PRO A 118 14.49 10.76 -9.95
C PRO A 118 13.91 9.49 -10.58
N PHE A 119 12.90 9.65 -11.43
CA PHE A 119 12.24 8.55 -12.12
C PHE A 119 11.56 7.51 -11.20
N SER A 120 11.19 7.93 -9.98
CA SER A 120 10.40 7.07 -9.09
C SER A 120 9.07 6.70 -9.72
N ASP A 121 8.70 5.42 -9.57
CA ASP A 121 7.38 4.89 -9.94
C ASP A 121 6.31 5.18 -8.87
N ALA A 122 6.67 5.88 -7.79
CA ALA A 122 5.79 6.11 -6.64
C ALA A 122 4.53 6.90 -6.99
N GLU A 123 4.67 8.04 -7.69
CA GLU A 123 3.53 8.89 -8.05
C GLU A 123 2.53 8.16 -8.95
N PHE A 124 3.06 7.43 -9.94
CA PHE A 124 2.25 6.62 -10.83
C PHE A 124 1.47 5.55 -10.07
N ASN A 125 2.17 4.76 -9.23
CA ASN A 125 1.55 3.68 -8.46
C ASN A 125 0.51 4.22 -7.46
N LEU A 126 0.78 5.37 -6.81
CA LEU A 126 -0.19 6.03 -5.92
C LEU A 126 -1.44 6.50 -6.66
N GLY A 127 -1.28 7.20 -7.78
CA GLY A 127 -2.41 7.65 -8.59
C GLY A 127 -3.27 6.48 -9.10
N TYR A 128 -2.60 5.43 -9.58
CA TYR A 128 -3.26 4.20 -10.02
C TYR A 128 -4.02 3.51 -8.87
N ALA A 129 -3.40 3.39 -7.70
CA ALA A 129 -4.02 2.79 -6.51
C ALA A 129 -5.21 3.62 -6.00
N LEU A 130 -5.12 4.95 -6.01
CA LEU A 130 -6.23 5.84 -5.65
C LEU A 130 -7.42 5.68 -6.60
N ARG A 131 -7.18 5.52 -7.90
CA ARG A 131 -8.26 5.26 -8.83
C ARG A 131 -8.85 3.86 -8.65
N ALA A 132 -7.99 2.86 -8.45
CA ALA A 132 -8.43 1.49 -8.24
C ALA A 132 -9.34 1.36 -7.00
N ILE A 133 -8.99 2.01 -5.89
CA ILE A 133 -9.77 1.95 -4.63
C ILE A 133 -11.18 2.54 -4.76
N GLN A 134 -11.41 3.42 -5.75
CA GLN A 134 -12.72 3.99 -6.03
C GLN A 134 -13.61 3.06 -6.86
N LEU A 135 -13.01 2.20 -7.68
CA LEU A 135 -13.69 1.37 -8.67
C LEU A 135 -13.86 -0.09 -8.24
N LEU A 136 -12.95 -0.59 -7.40
CA LEU A 136 -12.96 -1.98 -6.99
C LEU A 136 -14.04 -2.26 -5.94
N ASN A 137 -14.64 -3.43 -6.04
CA ASN A 137 -15.50 -3.96 -4.99
C ASN A 137 -14.70 -4.25 -3.73
N SER A 138 -15.39 -4.49 -2.61
CA SER A 138 -14.77 -4.88 -1.35
C SER A 138 -13.83 -6.09 -1.51
N GLY A 139 -12.68 -6.02 -0.87
CA GLY A 139 -11.64 -7.04 -0.95
C GLY A 139 -10.25 -6.46 -0.73
N VAL A 140 -9.24 -7.32 -0.81
CA VAL A 140 -7.81 -6.95 -0.71
C VAL A 140 -7.17 -7.07 -2.08
N TYR A 141 -6.43 -6.04 -2.47
CA TYR A 141 -5.79 -5.93 -3.78
C TYR A 141 -4.38 -5.38 -3.65
N ILE A 142 -3.57 -5.61 -4.67
CA ILE A 142 -2.26 -4.98 -4.86
C ILE A 142 -2.32 -4.20 -6.17
N CYS A 143 -1.92 -2.92 -6.12
CA CYS A 143 -1.81 -2.06 -7.29
C CYS A 143 -0.36 -1.68 -7.48
N MET A 144 0.28 -2.26 -8.46
CA MET A 144 1.69 -2.04 -8.82
C MET A 144 1.88 -2.18 -10.32
N SER A 145 2.82 -1.43 -10.86
CA SER A 145 3.24 -1.55 -12.27
C SER A 145 2.07 -1.43 -13.27
N GLY A 146 1.08 -0.58 -12.97
CA GLY A 146 -0.09 -0.34 -13.84
C GLY A 146 -1.11 -1.49 -13.89
N LYS A 147 -1.07 -2.42 -12.93
CA LYS A 147 -2.00 -3.55 -12.86
C LYS A 147 -2.55 -3.75 -11.45
N VAL A 148 -3.77 -4.28 -11.39
CA VAL A 148 -4.42 -4.72 -10.15
C VAL A 148 -4.27 -6.22 -10.01
N PHE A 149 -3.80 -6.68 -8.87
CA PHE A 149 -3.61 -8.09 -8.57
C PHE A 149 -4.44 -8.53 -7.38
N LYS A 150 -4.91 -9.77 -7.39
CA LYS A 150 -5.29 -10.46 -6.16
C LYS A 150 -4.02 -10.90 -5.43
N PRO A 151 -3.92 -10.75 -4.09
CA PRO A 151 -2.68 -11.05 -3.36
C PRO A 151 -2.14 -12.46 -3.55
N ARG A 152 -3.04 -13.44 -3.81
CA ARG A 152 -2.65 -14.84 -4.04
C ARG A 152 -1.92 -15.06 -5.36
N LYS A 153 -2.18 -14.19 -6.34
CA LYS A 153 -1.59 -14.31 -7.68
C LYS A 153 -0.41 -13.37 -7.89
N ALA A 154 -0.24 -12.35 -7.05
CA ALA A 154 0.81 -11.36 -7.19
C ALA A 154 2.17 -11.89 -6.77
N TYR A 155 3.20 -11.62 -7.56
CA TYR A 155 4.59 -11.77 -7.16
C TYR A 155 5.46 -10.65 -7.73
N LYS A 156 6.60 -10.41 -7.09
CA LYS A 156 7.62 -9.47 -7.58
C LYS A 156 8.61 -10.23 -8.47
N ASP A 157 8.64 -9.93 -9.76
CA ASP A 157 9.70 -10.40 -10.65
C ASP A 157 10.94 -9.53 -10.43
N GLY A 158 11.94 -10.10 -9.76
CA GLY A 158 13.18 -9.39 -9.44
C GLY A 158 14.07 -9.13 -10.66
N LYS A 159 13.96 -9.96 -11.71
CA LYS A 159 14.74 -9.80 -12.96
C LYS A 159 14.16 -8.66 -13.81
N LYS A 160 12.85 -8.67 -14.02
CA LYS A 160 12.15 -7.65 -14.81
C LYS A 160 11.89 -6.37 -14.01
N ARG A 161 12.08 -6.38 -12.67
CA ARG A 161 11.78 -5.27 -11.77
C ARG A 161 10.35 -4.76 -11.91
N ILE A 162 9.38 -5.68 -11.98
CA ILE A 162 7.94 -5.40 -12.01
C ILE A 162 7.19 -6.32 -11.05
N PHE A 163 5.94 -5.99 -10.79
CA PHE A 163 4.98 -6.95 -10.26
C PHE A 163 4.30 -7.68 -11.43
N ASP A 164 4.13 -8.98 -11.29
CA ASP A 164 3.50 -9.83 -12.28
C ASP A 164 2.55 -10.84 -11.63
N GLU A 165 1.82 -11.58 -12.43
CA GLU A 165 0.82 -12.55 -12.01
C GLU A 165 1.32 -13.98 -12.21
N LEU A 166 1.22 -14.79 -11.15
CA LEU A 166 1.47 -16.22 -11.23
C LEU A 166 0.50 -16.84 -12.24
N ARG A 167 1.05 -17.37 -13.32
CA ARG A 167 0.31 -18.20 -14.29
C ARG A 167 0.37 -19.62 -13.75
N PHE A 168 -0.74 -20.10 -13.20
CA PHE A 168 -0.90 -21.54 -13.00
C PHE A 168 -1.14 -22.16 -14.38
N LEU A 169 -0.21 -23.01 -14.82
CA LEU A 169 -0.40 -23.90 -15.96
C LEU A 169 -1.42 -24.95 -15.62
#